data_845394de2b7a04ed3217a1854d2ad1aa
#
_entry.id   845394de2b7a04ed3217a1854d2ad1aa
#
_cell.length_a   1.000
_cell.length_b   1.000
_cell.length_c   1.000
_cell.angle_alpha   90.00
_cell.angle_beta   90.00
_cell.angle_gamma   90.00
#
_symmetry.space_group_name_H-M   'P 1'
#
loop_
_entity.id
_entity.type
_entity.pdbx_description
1 polymer ?
#
loop_
_entity_poly.entity_id
_entity_poly.type
_entity_poly.pdbx_seq_one_letter_code
_entity_poly.pdbx_strand_id
1 'polypeptide(L)'
;VFDRMKMKLTDYVEELGMSIGECLLTPTRLYPRPCLPVIRVFDVKGMVHITGGGFYENIPRVLPKGIGVEVDVTTWPQLPVFGLLQKWGNVDWPEMYRTFNMGIGMILIVDKDDAPAVMKNLEDRHEKAYVIGKTVKTDGDRVVLKGGVFND
;
A
#
# COMPACT_ATOMS: atom_id res chain seq x y z
N VAL A 1 -19.96 3.66 -4.34
CA VAL A 1 -20.31 2.43 -3.61
C VAL A 1 -21.47 2.70 -2.68
N PHE A 2 -21.34 3.60 -1.72
CA PHE A 2 -22.33 3.81 -0.64
C PHE A 2 -23.70 4.23 -1.14
N ASP A 3 -23.80 5.17 -2.09
CA ASP A 3 -25.07 5.59 -2.69
C ASP A 3 -25.78 4.42 -3.40
N ARG A 4 -24.99 3.63 -4.15
CA ARG A 4 -25.51 2.43 -4.83
C ARG A 4 -26.08 1.40 -3.84
N MET A 5 -25.43 1.25 -2.69
CA MET A 5 -25.83 0.35 -1.62
C MET A 5 -26.89 0.96 -0.69
N LYS A 6 -27.28 2.24 -0.91
CA LYS A 6 -28.18 3.02 -0.04
C LYS A 6 -27.71 3.08 1.42
N MET A 7 -26.40 3.02 1.64
CA MET A 7 -25.78 3.10 2.97
C MET A 7 -25.61 4.57 3.37
N LYS A 8 -25.82 4.86 4.65
CA LYS A 8 -25.62 6.17 5.24
C LYS A 8 -24.24 6.24 5.89
N LEU A 9 -23.62 7.41 5.92
CA LEU A 9 -22.34 7.62 6.61
C LEU A 9 -22.43 7.32 8.12
N THR A 10 -23.63 7.40 8.69
CA THR A 10 -23.91 7.08 10.10
C THR A 10 -24.11 5.59 10.38
N ASP A 11 -24.18 4.75 9.36
CA ASP A 11 -24.38 3.32 9.55
C ASP A 11 -23.14 2.71 10.19
N TYR A 12 -23.33 2.00 11.29
CA TYR A 12 -22.26 1.26 11.97
C TYR A 12 -21.97 -0.04 11.22
N VAL A 13 -20.71 -0.35 11.06
CA VAL A 13 -20.25 -1.58 10.39
C VAL A 13 -19.39 -2.36 11.38
N GLU A 14 -19.83 -3.57 11.71
CA GLU A 14 -19.20 -4.39 12.74
C GLU A 14 -17.74 -4.72 12.38
N GLU A 15 -17.48 -5.07 11.13
CA GLU A 15 -16.13 -5.38 10.64
C GLU A 15 -15.16 -4.19 10.69
N LEU A 16 -15.69 -2.96 10.71
CA LEU A 16 -14.89 -1.74 10.88
C LEU A 16 -14.76 -1.33 12.35
N GLY A 17 -15.68 -1.79 13.22
CA GLY A 17 -15.78 -1.36 14.61
C GLY A 17 -16.19 0.11 14.78
N MET A 18 -16.71 0.74 13.72
CA MET A 18 -17.09 2.16 13.69
C MET A 18 -18.12 2.43 12.58
N SER A 19 -18.63 3.66 12.50
CA SER A 19 -19.48 4.06 11.38
C SER A 19 -18.67 4.24 10.09
N ILE A 20 -19.35 4.17 8.95
CA ILE A 20 -18.76 4.43 7.64
C ILE A 20 -18.09 5.82 7.61
N GLY A 21 -18.78 6.82 8.13
CA GLY A 21 -18.26 8.20 8.18
C GLY A 21 -16.98 8.33 9.00
N GLU A 22 -16.91 7.72 10.17
CA GLU A 22 -15.70 7.70 11.00
C GLU A 22 -14.54 7.01 10.28
N CYS A 23 -14.80 5.89 9.63
CA CYS A 23 -13.77 5.19 8.85
C CYS A 23 -13.24 6.06 7.71
N LEU A 24 -14.09 6.73 6.95
CA LEU A 24 -13.70 7.59 5.83
C LEU A 24 -13.01 8.87 6.28
N LEU A 25 -13.29 9.36 7.48
CA LEU A 25 -12.64 10.53 8.07
C LEU A 25 -11.30 10.21 8.73
N THR A 26 -10.89 8.94 8.77
CA THR A 26 -9.57 8.56 9.29
C THR A 26 -8.47 9.29 8.52
N PRO A 27 -7.65 10.14 9.18
CA PRO A 27 -6.68 10.96 8.48
C PRO A 27 -5.54 10.13 7.88
N THR A 28 -5.00 10.62 6.78
CA THR A 28 -3.78 10.06 6.18
C THR A 28 -2.61 10.16 7.16
N ARG A 29 -1.81 9.10 7.23
CA ARG A 29 -0.62 9.06 8.07
C ARG A 29 0.42 10.11 7.65
N LEU A 30 1.11 10.70 8.62
CA LEU A 30 2.17 11.67 8.38
C LEU A 30 3.52 10.97 8.21
N TYR A 31 3.92 10.69 6.99
CA TYR A 31 5.15 9.96 6.64
C TYR A 31 6.48 10.71 6.84
N PRO A 32 6.56 12.06 6.85
CA PRO A 32 7.84 12.72 7.10
C PRO A 32 8.51 12.31 8.42
N ARG A 33 7.72 12.11 9.47
CA ARG A 33 8.23 11.76 10.79
C ARG A 33 8.98 10.41 10.82
N PRO A 34 8.45 9.30 10.31
CA PRO A 34 9.18 8.03 10.24
C PRO A 34 10.21 7.97 9.11
N CYS A 35 9.98 8.61 7.96
CA CYS A 35 10.85 8.48 6.80
C CYS A 35 12.13 9.32 6.87
N LEU A 36 12.07 10.54 7.41
CA LEU A 36 13.25 11.43 7.46
C LEU A 36 14.46 10.82 8.19
N PRO A 37 14.30 10.15 9.36
CA PRO A 37 15.42 9.48 10.00
C PRO A 37 16.04 8.37 9.16
N VAL A 38 15.21 7.62 8.41
CA VAL A 38 15.68 6.55 7.52
C VAL A 38 16.54 7.13 6.40
N ILE A 39 16.05 8.16 5.71
CA ILE A 39 16.77 8.79 4.57
C ILE A 39 18.09 9.44 4.99
N ARG A 40 18.22 9.85 6.25
CA ARG A 40 19.47 10.44 6.78
C ARG A 40 20.55 9.41 7.07
N VAL A 41 20.18 8.15 7.24
CA VAL A 41 21.07 7.07 7.69
C VAL A 41 21.33 6.06 6.58
N PHE A 42 20.31 5.78 5.75
CA PHE A 42 20.36 4.75 4.72
C PHE A 42 20.28 5.36 3.32
N ASP A 43 20.88 4.69 2.35
CA ASP A 43 20.80 5.05 0.93
C ASP A 43 19.45 4.59 0.34
N VAL A 44 18.42 5.41 0.53
CA VAL A 44 17.07 5.15 -0.01
C VAL A 44 17.05 5.46 -1.50
N LYS A 45 16.93 4.43 -2.33
CA LYS A 45 16.95 4.51 -3.80
C LYS A 45 15.67 5.10 -4.39
N GLY A 46 14.56 5.03 -3.68
CA GLY A 46 13.28 5.58 -4.10
C GLY A 46 12.25 5.61 -2.99
N MET A 47 11.32 6.55 -3.10
CA MET A 47 10.19 6.69 -2.19
C MET A 47 8.92 6.84 -3.00
N VAL A 48 7.90 6.06 -2.66
CA VAL A 48 6.61 6.09 -3.36
C VAL A 48 5.50 6.36 -2.36
N HIS A 49 4.81 7.48 -2.52
CA HIS A 49 3.55 7.72 -1.81
C HIS A 49 2.41 7.14 -2.64
N ILE A 50 1.75 6.11 -2.12
CA ILE A 50 0.64 5.47 -2.80
C ILE A 50 -0.64 6.27 -2.58
N THR A 51 -1.06 6.99 -3.60
CA THR A 51 -2.26 7.81 -3.67
C THR A 51 -3.18 7.32 -4.79
N GLY A 52 -4.03 8.18 -5.37
CA GLY A 52 -4.81 7.84 -6.56
C GLY A 52 -3.92 7.30 -7.69
N GLY A 53 -4.36 6.25 -8.36
CA GLY A 53 -3.56 5.47 -9.29
C GLY A 53 -2.91 4.23 -8.66
N GLY A 54 -2.99 4.09 -7.31
CA GLY A 54 -2.57 2.90 -6.57
C GLY A 54 -1.14 2.45 -6.85
N PHE A 55 -0.93 1.15 -6.82
CA PHE A 55 0.39 0.54 -7.07
C PHE A 55 0.83 0.71 -8.52
N TYR A 56 -0.07 0.50 -9.47
CA TYR A 56 0.25 0.46 -10.90
C TYR A 56 0.73 1.79 -11.46
N GLU A 57 0.22 2.91 -10.95
CA GLU A 57 0.61 4.23 -11.46
C GLU A 57 1.67 4.92 -10.61
N ASN A 58 1.68 4.72 -9.28
CA ASN A 58 2.61 5.46 -8.43
C ASN A 58 4.00 4.83 -8.40
N ILE A 59 4.13 3.50 -8.33
CA ILE A 59 5.44 2.83 -8.23
C ILE A 59 6.32 3.11 -9.46
N PRO A 60 5.83 3.01 -10.72
CA PRO A 60 6.67 3.25 -11.90
C PRO A 60 7.28 4.65 -12.00
N ARG A 61 6.70 5.65 -11.34
CA ARG A 61 7.17 7.04 -11.41
C ARG A 61 8.60 7.23 -10.85
N VAL A 62 9.00 6.39 -9.91
CA VAL A 62 10.31 6.48 -9.26
C VAL A 62 11.31 5.45 -9.78
N LEU A 63 10.88 4.53 -10.63
CA LEU A 63 11.74 3.47 -11.15
C LEU A 63 12.44 3.88 -12.45
N PRO A 64 13.74 3.56 -12.64
CA PRO A 64 14.42 3.73 -13.93
C PRO A 64 13.76 2.88 -15.04
N LYS A 65 14.08 3.20 -16.30
CA LYS A 65 13.70 2.36 -17.44
C LYS A 65 14.27 0.93 -17.29
N GLY A 66 13.50 -0.08 -17.68
CA GLY A 66 13.91 -1.49 -17.61
C GLY A 66 13.87 -2.07 -16.20
N ILE A 67 13.35 -1.32 -15.22
CA ILE A 67 13.13 -1.81 -13.85
C ILE A 67 11.64 -1.80 -13.54
N GLY A 68 11.17 -2.89 -12.98
CA GLY A 68 9.84 -3.06 -12.41
C GLY A 68 9.91 -3.56 -10.96
N VAL A 69 8.77 -3.94 -10.42
CA VAL A 69 8.63 -4.53 -9.09
C VAL A 69 7.75 -5.78 -9.12
N GLU A 70 8.10 -6.73 -8.29
CA GLU A 70 7.22 -7.82 -7.88
C GLU A 70 6.79 -7.55 -6.44
N VAL A 71 5.49 -7.48 -6.19
CA VAL A 71 4.91 -7.20 -4.88
C VAL A 71 4.04 -8.38 -4.47
N ASP A 72 4.31 -8.95 -3.30
CA ASP A 72 3.48 -9.99 -2.70
C ASP A 72 2.43 -9.35 -1.79
N VAL A 73 1.18 -9.39 -2.21
CA VAL A 73 0.06 -8.75 -1.50
C VAL A 73 -0.34 -9.45 -0.20
N THR A 74 0.28 -10.59 0.12
CA THR A 74 0.03 -11.35 1.36
C THR A 74 0.93 -10.93 2.52
N THR A 75 1.92 -10.08 2.28
CA THR A 75 2.97 -9.75 3.25
C THR A 75 2.55 -8.70 4.28
N TRP A 76 1.39 -8.08 4.14
CA TRP A 76 0.84 -7.14 5.12
C TRP A 76 -0.64 -7.42 5.40
N PRO A 77 -1.17 -7.06 6.57
CA PRO A 77 -2.58 -7.25 6.89
C PRO A 77 -3.46 -6.33 6.05
N GLN A 78 -4.46 -6.90 5.41
CA GLN A 78 -5.47 -6.14 4.69
C GLN A 78 -6.41 -5.43 5.68
N LEU A 79 -6.61 -4.13 5.49
CA LEU A 79 -7.58 -3.39 6.29
C LEU A 79 -9.01 -3.77 5.86
N PRO A 80 -9.93 -4.04 6.80
CA PRO A 80 -11.29 -4.49 6.49
C PRO A 80 -12.03 -3.60 5.49
N VAL A 81 -11.81 -2.29 5.53
CA VAL A 81 -12.47 -1.33 4.63
C VAL A 81 -12.26 -1.66 3.15
N PHE A 82 -11.09 -2.15 2.75
CA PHE A 82 -10.82 -2.47 1.34
C PHE A 82 -11.58 -3.71 0.88
N GLY A 83 -11.66 -4.76 1.72
CA GLY A 83 -12.46 -5.93 1.42
C GLY A 83 -13.96 -5.61 1.34
N LEU A 84 -14.45 -4.74 2.22
CA LEU A 84 -15.84 -4.28 2.19
C LEU A 84 -16.14 -3.44 0.94
N LEU A 85 -15.25 -2.50 0.58
CA LEU A 85 -15.40 -1.70 -0.64
C LEU A 85 -15.40 -2.59 -1.89
N GLN A 86 -14.52 -3.58 -1.95
CA GLN A 86 -14.45 -4.55 -3.02
C GLN A 86 -15.78 -5.31 -3.14
N LYS A 87 -16.26 -5.87 -2.04
CA LYS A 87 -17.51 -6.64 -1.96
C LYS A 87 -18.73 -5.80 -2.31
N TRP A 88 -18.90 -4.65 -1.68
CA TRP A 88 -20.06 -3.77 -1.88
C TRP A 88 -20.06 -3.12 -3.26
N GLY A 89 -18.87 -2.78 -3.78
CA GLY A 89 -18.70 -2.17 -5.10
C GLY A 89 -18.70 -3.19 -6.23
N ASN A 90 -18.55 -4.48 -5.91
CA ASN A 90 -18.25 -5.53 -6.89
C ASN A 90 -17.10 -5.11 -7.82
N VAL A 91 -16.01 -4.65 -7.21
CA VAL A 91 -14.82 -4.15 -7.92
C VAL A 91 -13.82 -5.29 -8.07
N ASP A 92 -13.24 -5.44 -9.25
CA ASP A 92 -12.19 -6.43 -9.48
C ASP A 92 -10.93 -6.09 -8.68
N TRP A 93 -10.21 -7.12 -8.20
CA TRP A 93 -9.01 -6.90 -7.38
C TRP A 93 -7.92 -6.07 -8.07
N PRO A 94 -7.61 -6.27 -9.35
CA PRO A 94 -6.65 -5.38 -10.04
C PRO A 94 -7.06 -3.91 -9.99
N GLU A 95 -8.36 -3.62 -10.09
CA GLU A 95 -8.87 -2.26 -10.01
C GLU A 95 -8.82 -1.70 -8.59
N MET A 96 -8.99 -2.54 -7.55
CA MET A 96 -8.76 -2.14 -6.16
C MET A 96 -7.33 -1.63 -5.96
N TYR A 97 -6.31 -2.35 -6.48
CA TYR A 97 -4.90 -1.97 -6.40
C TYR A 97 -4.51 -0.82 -7.36
N ARG A 98 -5.35 -0.50 -8.33
CA ARG A 98 -5.22 0.69 -9.19
C ARG A 98 -5.82 1.92 -8.53
N THR A 99 -6.89 1.75 -7.76
CA THR A 99 -7.63 2.88 -7.17
C THR A 99 -7.12 3.23 -5.77
N PHE A 100 -6.81 2.22 -4.95
CA PHE A 100 -6.50 2.37 -3.53
C PHE A 100 -5.07 1.98 -3.19
N ASN A 101 -4.59 2.47 -2.05
CA ASN A 101 -3.30 2.09 -1.50
C ASN A 101 -3.29 0.72 -0.77
N MET A 102 -4.44 0.10 -0.60
CA MET A 102 -4.64 -1.20 0.03
C MET A 102 -3.95 -1.38 1.39
N GLY A 103 -3.77 -0.26 2.14
CA GLY A 103 -3.10 -0.24 3.44
C GLY A 103 -1.61 0.10 3.38
N ILE A 104 -1.01 0.16 2.19
CA ILE A 104 0.38 0.59 1.99
C ILE A 104 0.40 2.01 1.47
N GLY A 105 0.55 2.99 2.35
CA GLY A 105 0.57 4.41 1.94
C GLY A 105 1.94 4.92 1.52
N MET A 106 3.04 4.34 2.02
CA MET A 106 4.40 4.73 1.68
C MET A 106 5.28 3.50 1.44
N ILE A 107 6.06 3.54 0.36
CA ILE A 107 7.05 2.50 0.04
C ILE A 107 8.43 3.15 0.01
N LEU A 108 9.41 2.49 0.62
CA LEU A 108 10.84 2.81 0.52
C LEU A 108 11.52 1.71 -0.29
N ILE A 109 12.32 2.09 -1.28
CA ILE A 109 13.16 1.19 -2.05
C ILE A 109 14.59 1.33 -1.52
N VAL A 110 15.12 0.26 -0.96
CA VAL A 110 16.46 0.22 -0.35
C VAL A 110 17.23 -0.99 -0.87
N ASP A 111 18.53 -1.03 -0.62
CA ASP A 111 19.31 -2.24 -0.87
C ASP A 111 18.77 -3.38 0.03
N LYS A 112 18.80 -4.61 -0.49
CA LYS A 112 18.30 -5.77 0.25
C LYS A 112 19.07 -6.00 1.55
N ASP A 113 20.35 -5.66 1.56
CA ASP A 113 21.24 -5.83 2.72
C ASP A 113 20.95 -4.79 3.82
N ASP A 114 20.43 -3.62 3.45
CA ASP A 114 19.96 -2.57 4.37
C ASP A 114 18.54 -2.82 4.92
N ALA A 115 17.74 -3.62 4.23
CA ALA A 115 16.32 -3.79 4.58
C ALA A 115 16.08 -4.20 6.03
N PRO A 116 16.83 -5.14 6.66
CA PRO A 116 16.64 -5.49 8.06
C PRO A 116 16.91 -4.31 9.02
N ALA A 117 17.94 -3.51 8.75
CA ALA A 117 18.29 -2.35 9.56
C ALA A 117 17.27 -1.20 9.40
N VAL A 118 16.77 -0.99 8.19
CA VAL A 118 15.67 -0.05 7.92
C VAL A 118 14.40 -0.46 8.64
N MET A 119 14.02 -1.73 8.58
CA MET A 119 12.87 -2.27 9.31
C MET A 119 12.98 -2.02 10.80
N LYS A 120 14.14 -2.33 11.40
CA LYS A 120 14.40 -2.07 12.81
C LYS A 120 14.33 -0.58 13.15
N ASN A 121 14.88 0.30 12.30
CA ASN A 121 14.84 1.75 12.51
C ASN A 121 13.39 2.29 12.53
N LEU A 122 12.51 1.73 11.69
CA LEU A 122 11.09 2.07 11.67
C LEU A 122 10.35 1.52 12.90
N GLU A 123 10.62 0.27 13.29
CA GLU A 123 10.03 -0.37 14.47
C GLU A 123 10.39 0.37 15.76
N ASP A 124 11.65 0.77 15.94
CA ASP A 124 12.12 1.56 17.07
C ASP A 124 11.38 2.93 17.19
N ARG A 125 10.68 3.34 16.12
CA ARG A 125 9.82 4.55 16.07
C ARG A 125 8.34 4.23 16.10
N HIS A 126 7.99 2.99 16.46
CA HIS A 126 6.60 2.50 16.49
C HIS A 126 5.90 2.54 15.12
N GLU A 127 6.67 2.47 14.02
CA GLU A 127 6.13 2.34 12.68
C GLU A 127 6.06 0.87 12.28
N LYS A 128 4.88 0.44 11.84
CA LYS A 128 4.71 -0.88 11.24
C LYS A 128 5.17 -0.81 9.79
N ALA A 129 6.17 -1.60 9.46
CA ALA A 129 6.68 -1.74 8.12
C ALA A 129 6.72 -3.22 7.70
N TYR A 130 6.69 -3.47 6.40
CA TYR A 130 6.66 -4.80 5.82
C TYR A 130 7.59 -4.85 4.61
N VAL A 131 8.29 -5.96 4.43
CA VAL A 131 8.99 -6.22 3.17
C VAL A 131 7.95 -6.77 2.20
N ILE A 132 7.49 -5.92 1.28
CA ILE A 132 6.35 -6.24 0.41
C ILE A 132 6.75 -6.78 -0.96
N GLY A 133 8.04 -6.73 -1.31
CA GLY A 133 8.48 -7.16 -2.63
C GLY A 133 9.91 -6.76 -2.95
N LYS A 134 10.23 -6.82 -4.22
CA LYS A 134 11.57 -6.52 -4.75
C LYS A 134 11.50 -5.83 -6.10
N THR A 135 12.57 -5.10 -6.44
CA THR A 135 12.78 -4.58 -7.80
C THR A 135 13.32 -5.70 -8.70
N VAL A 136 12.90 -5.71 -9.96
CA VAL A 136 13.31 -6.69 -10.97
C VAL A 136 13.62 -5.99 -12.29
N LYS A 137 14.50 -6.58 -13.10
CA LYS A 137 14.64 -6.16 -14.51
C LYS A 137 13.43 -6.64 -15.31
N THR A 138 12.88 -5.78 -16.13
CA THR A 138 11.72 -6.11 -16.98
C THR A 138 11.71 -5.27 -18.25
N ASP A 139 11.29 -5.91 -19.34
CA ASP A 139 10.93 -5.24 -20.61
C ASP A 139 9.40 -5.21 -20.82
N GLY A 140 8.64 -5.76 -19.86
CA GLY A 140 7.17 -5.83 -19.86
C GLY A 140 6.55 -4.99 -18.75
N ASP A 141 5.62 -5.58 -18.03
CA ASP A 141 4.89 -4.93 -16.94
C ASP A 141 5.83 -4.46 -15.84
N ARG A 142 5.67 -3.20 -15.44
CA ARG A 142 6.51 -2.59 -14.42
C ARG A 142 6.05 -2.86 -13.00
N VAL A 143 4.83 -3.33 -12.82
CA VAL A 143 4.26 -3.72 -11.52
C VAL A 143 3.56 -5.06 -11.67
N VAL A 144 4.10 -6.07 -11.03
CA VAL A 144 3.53 -7.42 -10.96
C VAL A 144 3.10 -7.68 -9.53
N LEU A 145 1.81 -7.86 -9.31
CA LEU A 145 1.25 -8.26 -8.02
C LEU A 145 1.14 -9.78 -7.98
N LYS A 146 1.52 -10.37 -6.85
CA LYS A 146 1.53 -11.84 -6.63
C LYS A 146 0.88 -12.18 -5.30
N GLY A 147 0.48 -13.44 -5.18
CA GLY A 147 -0.10 -14.00 -3.96
C GLY A 147 -1.56 -13.63 -3.71
N GLY A 148 -2.20 -14.30 -2.77
CA GLY A 148 -3.59 -14.05 -2.40
C GLY A 148 -4.56 -14.19 -3.57
N VAL A 149 -5.18 -13.07 -3.96
CA VAL A 149 -6.13 -12.99 -5.08
C VAL A 149 -5.47 -12.93 -6.46
N PHE A 150 -4.14 -12.75 -6.51
CA PHE A 150 -3.30 -12.78 -7.71
C PHE A 150 -2.55 -14.11 -7.75
N ASN A 151 -3.30 -15.20 -7.84
CA ASN A 151 -2.69 -16.53 -8.02
C ASN A 151 -1.97 -16.57 -9.38
N ASP A 152 -0.77 -17.14 -9.37
CA ASP A 152 0.03 -17.42 -10.57
C ASP A 152 -0.67 -18.41 -11.51
#